data_b9d1c8009e8b6f8b1fee01cf549d598d
#
_entry.id   b9d1c8009e8b6f8b1fee01cf549d598d
#
_cell.length_a   1.000
_cell.length_b   1.000
_cell.length_c   1.000
_cell.angle_alpha   90.00
_cell.angle_beta   90.00
_cell.angle_gamma   90.00
#
_symmetry.space_group_name_H-M   'P 1'
#
loop_
_entity.id
_entity.type
_entity.pdbx_description
1 polymer ?
#
loop_
_entity_poly.entity_id
_entity_poly.type
_entity_poly.pdbx_seq_one_letter_code
_entity_poly.pdbx_strand_id
1 'polypeptide(L)'
;MRRFLPIVFAIAFTSYGQQVLPADTFGVAGLSEAARRQVLQAIRELAYDTPDSWAEELKLKKIDLGGSSGLVVQGTKLLCGATGNCQLFVFRNVHGKWVSLFDRDAPLADSYVFGPDSTNGIKDLTTTVNTSAEQVTRTVYKFDGRSYRPH
;
A
#
# COMPACT_ATOMS: atom_id res chain seq x y z
N MET A 1 60.68 11.44 17.11
CA MET A 1 59.83 10.28 16.83
C MET A 1 58.35 10.64 16.95
N ARG A 2 57.68 10.88 15.82
CA ARG A 2 56.24 11.22 15.78
C ARG A 2 55.45 9.93 15.54
N ARG A 3 54.62 9.54 16.50
CA ARG A 3 53.74 8.40 16.39
C ARG A 3 52.46 8.83 15.66
N PHE A 4 52.24 8.29 14.47
CA PHE A 4 50.95 8.38 13.75
C PHE A 4 49.99 7.32 14.34
N LEU A 5 48.87 7.80 14.89
CA LEU A 5 47.73 6.91 15.21
C LEU A 5 46.91 6.72 13.95
N PRO A 6 46.54 5.51 13.56
CA PRO A 6 45.59 5.28 12.50
C PRO A 6 44.18 5.59 12.98
N ILE A 7 43.50 6.47 12.27
CA ILE A 7 42.07 6.74 12.46
C ILE A 7 41.32 5.61 11.77
N VAL A 8 40.69 4.74 12.55
CA VAL A 8 39.80 3.69 12.04
C VAL A 8 38.43 4.33 11.82
N PHE A 9 38.04 4.53 10.56
CA PHE A 9 36.68 4.88 10.20
C PHE A 9 35.80 3.64 10.35
N ALA A 10 34.97 3.61 11.40
CA ALA A 10 33.89 2.64 11.52
C ALA A 10 32.77 3.05 10.57
N ILE A 11 32.63 2.32 9.46
CA ILE A 11 31.47 2.46 8.56
C ILE A 11 30.29 1.79 9.28
N ALA A 12 29.41 2.58 9.85
CA ALA A 12 28.15 2.12 10.38
C ALA A 12 27.25 1.72 9.19
N PHE A 13 27.15 0.42 8.93
CA PHE A 13 26.07 -0.11 8.09
C PHE A 13 24.75 0.11 8.82
N THR A 14 24.04 1.16 8.46
CA THR A 14 22.62 1.28 8.81
C THR A 14 21.87 0.19 8.05
N SER A 15 21.63 -0.94 8.71
CA SER A 15 20.63 -1.89 8.25
C SER A 15 19.30 -1.14 8.17
N TYR A 16 18.85 -0.87 6.95
CA TYR A 16 17.47 -0.48 6.69
C TYR A 16 16.61 -1.66 7.13
N GLY A 17 16.23 -1.66 8.40
CA GLY A 17 15.27 -2.60 8.93
C GLY A 17 14.01 -2.48 8.08
N GLN A 18 13.58 -3.58 7.49
CA GLN A 18 12.22 -3.68 6.99
C GLN A 18 11.31 -3.22 8.12
N GLN A 19 10.66 -2.07 7.95
CA GLN A 19 9.64 -1.64 8.89
C GLN A 19 8.58 -2.73 8.90
N VAL A 20 8.61 -3.56 9.94
CA VAL A 20 7.50 -4.45 10.25
C VAL A 20 6.34 -3.54 10.55
N LEU A 21 5.47 -3.43 9.57
CA LEU A 21 4.32 -2.56 9.65
C LEU A 21 3.35 -3.13 10.71
N PRO A 22 2.70 -2.29 11.53
CA PRO A 22 1.82 -2.75 12.58
C PRO A 22 0.72 -3.65 12.03
N ALA A 23 0.25 -4.57 12.86
CA ALA A 23 -0.78 -5.54 12.50
C ALA A 23 -1.98 -4.87 11.81
N ASP A 24 -2.47 -5.51 10.74
CA ASP A 24 -3.62 -5.05 10.00
C ASP A 24 -4.84 -4.94 10.92
N THR A 25 -5.54 -3.83 10.85
CA THR A 25 -6.81 -3.64 11.54
C THR A 25 -7.93 -4.12 10.63
N PHE A 26 -8.77 -5.02 11.13
CA PHE A 26 -9.95 -5.44 10.39
C PHE A 26 -11.08 -4.39 10.47
N GLY A 27 -11.77 -4.23 9.35
CA GLY A 27 -12.88 -3.30 9.22
C GLY A 27 -12.45 -1.83 9.19
N VAL A 28 -13.42 -0.96 9.06
CA VAL A 28 -13.23 0.49 8.92
C VAL A 28 -13.36 1.26 10.25
N ALA A 29 -13.37 0.54 11.38
CA ALA A 29 -13.61 1.11 12.70
C ALA A 29 -12.56 2.13 13.15
N GLY A 30 -11.34 2.07 12.60
CA GLY A 30 -10.26 3.03 12.89
C GLY A 30 -10.36 4.36 12.14
N LEU A 31 -11.38 4.54 11.30
CA LEU A 31 -11.61 5.77 10.54
C LEU A 31 -12.71 6.61 11.18
N SER A 32 -12.60 7.94 11.03
CA SER A 32 -13.74 8.81 11.35
C SER A 32 -14.90 8.51 10.40
N GLU A 33 -16.13 8.82 10.81
CA GLU A 33 -17.34 8.56 10.02
C GLU A 33 -17.27 9.21 8.62
N ALA A 34 -16.71 10.43 8.53
CA ALA A 34 -16.53 11.11 7.24
C ALA A 34 -15.50 10.39 6.36
N ALA A 35 -14.35 9.98 6.93
CA ALA A 35 -13.33 9.23 6.22
C ALA A 35 -13.84 7.86 5.76
N ARG A 36 -14.60 7.17 6.64
CA ARG A 36 -15.24 5.90 6.32
C ARG A 36 -16.14 6.01 5.08
N ARG A 37 -17.06 6.98 5.06
CA ARG A 37 -17.94 7.19 3.91
C ARG A 37 -17.17 7.43 2.62
N GLN A 38 -16.14 8.28 2.64
CA GLN A 38 -15.32 8.59 1.46
C GLN A 38 -14.61 7.34 0.91
N VAL A 39 -13.95 6.58 1.81
CA VAL A 39 -13.21 5.37 1.43
C VAL A 39 -14.16 4.30 0.90
N LEU A 40 -15.27 4.03 1.57
CA LEU A 40 -16.23 3.02 1.14
C LEU A 40 -16.90 3.38 -0.19
N GLN A 41 -17.23 4.66 -0.41
CA GLN A 41 -17.77 5.11 -1.69
C GLN A 41 -16.77 4.90 -2.83
N ALA A 42 -15.51 5.33 -2.64
CA ALA A 42 -14.48 5.17 -3.66
C ALA A 42 -14.19 3.68 -3.96
N ILE A 43 -14.23 2.80 -2.96
CA ILE A 43 -14.07 1.36 -3.18
C ILE A 43 -15.21 0.81 -4.02
N ARG A 44 -16.47 1.20 -3.76
CA ARG A 44 -17.62 0.77 -4.58
C ARG A 44 -17.49 1.18 -6.06
N GLU A 45 -16.85 2.31 -6.34
CA GLU A 45 -16.61 2.80 -7.69
C GLU A 45 -15.47 2.06 -8.40
N LEU A 46 -14.54 1.46 -7.64
CA LEU A 46 -13.33 0.80 -8.14
C LEU A 46 -13.38 -0.73 -8.10
N ALA A 47 -14.25 -1.30 -7.27
CA ALA A 47 -14.36 -2.74 -7.11
C ALA A 47 -15.27 -3.36 -8.20
N TYR A 48 -14.90 -4.57 -8.64
CA TYR A 48 -15.69 -5.30 -9.62
C TYR A 48 -17.04 -5.77 -9.09
N ASP A 49 -17.07 -6.14 -7.82
CA ASP A 49 -18.26 -6.60 -7.12
C ASP A 49 -18.15 -6.24 -5.63
N THR A 50 -19.22 -5.76 -5.05
CA THR A 50 -19.28 -5.36 -3.64
C THR A 50 -20.52 -5.94 -2.98
N PRO A 51 -20.42 -7.17 -2.44
CA PRO A 51 -21.50 -7.74 -1.64
C PRO A 51 -21.86 -6.84 -0.45
N ASP A 52 -23.09 -6.91 0.05
CA ASP A 52 -23.57 -6.01 1.11
C ASP A 52 -22.72 -6.00 2.40
N SER A 53 -22.10 -7.14 2.74
CA SER A 53 -21.23 -7.29 3.92
C SER A 53 -19.75 -6.97 3.68
N TRP A 54 -19.37 -6.56 2.50
CA TRP A 54 -17.97 -6.39 2.09
C TRP A 54 -17.15 -5.44 2.98
N ALA A 55 -17.78 -4.43 3.56
CA ALA A 55 -17.09 -3.42 4.35
C ALA A 55 -16.45 -4.00 5.63
N GLU A 56 -16.97 -5.11 6.15
CA GLU A 56 -16.42 -5.82 7.31
C GLU A 56 -15.24 -6.72 6.93
N GLU A 57 -15.12 -7.02 5.65
CA GLU A 57 -14.09 -7.89 5.08
C GLU A 57 -12.87 -7.11 4.57
N LEU A 58 -12.72 -5.83 4.95
CA LEU A 58 -11.58 -5.00 4.58
C LEU A 58 -10.49 -5.03 5.64
N LYS A 59 -9.23 -5.10 5.20
CA LYS A 59 -8.07 -4.85 6.05
C LYS A 59 -7.54 -3.46 5.78
N LEU A 60 -7.46 -2.64 6.81
CA LEU A 60 -6.97 -1.27 6.71
C LEU A 60 -5.61 -1.12 7.37
N LYS A 61 -4.75 -0.34 6.73
CA LYS A 61 -3.44 0.00 7.23
C LYS A 61 -3.11 1.46 6.92
N LYS A 62 -2.79 2.22 7.96
CA LYS A 62 -2.25 3.57 7.80
C LYS A 62 -0.76 3.47 7.46
N ILE A 63 -0.32 4.25 6.47
CA ILE A 63 1.05 4.27 5.99
C ILE A 63 1.53 5.71 5.77
N ASP A 64 2.84 5.87 5.67
CA ASP A 64 3.47 7.07 5.13
C ASP A 64 3.82 6.84 3.66
N LEU A 65 3.29 7.70 2.78
CA LEU A 65 3.48 7.64 1.33
C LEU A 65 4.66 8.51 0.84
N GLY A 66 5.57 8.92 1.72
CA GLY A 66 6.64 9.86 1.37
C GLY A 66 6.34 11.28 1.85
N GLY A 67 5.96 11.42 3.13
CA GLY A 67 5.57 12.69 3.75
C GLY A 67 4.08 13.01 3.66
N SER A 68 3.29 12.14 3.03
CA SER A 68 1.83 12.22 3.01
C SER A 68 1.20 11.05 3.74
N SER A 69 0.17 11.30 4.55
CA SER A 69 -0.59 10.24 5.19
C SER A 69 -1.35 9.44 4.13
N GLY A 70 -1.16 8.13 4.15
CA GLY A 70 -1.81 7.17 3.28
C GLY A 70 -2.63 6.14 4.04
N LEU A 71 -3.51 5.48 3.30
CA LEU A 71 -4.30 4.36 3.74
C LEU A 71 -4.25 3.27 2.67
N VAL A 72 -3.83 2.09 3.05
CA VAL A 72 -4.00 0.89 2.24
C VAL A 72 -5.21 0.15 2.73
N VAL A 73 -6.04 -0.28 1.80
CA VAL A 73 -7.20 -1.12 2.06
C VAL A 73 -7.08 -2.34 1.17
N GLN A 74 -7.02 -3.50 1.77
CA GLN A 74 -7.00 -4.77 1.05
C GLN A 74 -8.29 -5.54 1.33
N GLY A 75 -8.89 -6.07 0.28
CA GLY A 75 -10.01 -6.98 0.40
C GLY A 75 -9.61 -8.30 1.06
N THR A 76 -10.57 -8.98 1.62
CA THR A 76 -10.44 -10.37 2.09
C THR A 76 -11.59 -11.19 1.54
N LYS A 77 -11.47 -12.51 1.57
CA LYS A 77 -12.53 -13.46 1.16
C LYS A 77 -13.33 -13.02 -0.09
N LEU A 78 -14.39 -12.25 0.11
CA LEU A 78 -15.34 -11.84 -0.95
C LEU A 78 -14.72 -10.91 -2.00
N LEU A 79 -13.64 -10.21 -1.65
CA LEU A 79 -12.90 -9.33 -2.56
C LEU A 79 -11.60 -9.97 -3.06
N CYS A 80 -11.51 -11.30 -2.98
CA CYS A 80 -10.37 -12.07 -3.46
C CYS A 80 -10.80 -13.04 -4.57
N GLY A 81 -9.93 -13.21 -5.55
CA GLY A 81 -10.09 -14.24 -6.58
C GLY A 81 -9.73 -15.64 -6.06
N ALA A 82 -10.03 -16.68 -6.86
CA ALA A 82 -9.75 -18.06 -6.53
C ALA A 82 -8.26 -18.37 -6.27
N THR A 83 -7.36 -17.56 -6.78
CA THR A 83 -5.91 -17.66 -6.57
C THR A 83 -5.43 -17.01 -5.26
N GLY A 84 -6.35 -16.49 -4.44
CA GLY A 84 -6.03 -15.79 -3.20
C GLY A 84 -5.61 -14.32 -3.38
N ASN A 85 -5.52 -13.83 -4.62
CA ASN A 85 -5.26 -12.42 -4.86
C ASN A 85 -6.49 -11.59 -4.52
N CYS A 86 -6.31 -10.55 -3.71
CA CYS A 86 -7.38 -9.70 -3.24
C CYS A 86 -7.26 -8.29 -3.84
N GLN A 87 -8.38 -7.60 -3.98
CA GLN A 87 -8.38 -6.22 -4.44
C GLN A 87 -7.61 -5.33 -3.48
N LEU A 88 -6.76 -4.46 -4.03
CA LEU A 88 -5.90 -3.56 -3.29
C LEU A 88 -6.23 -2.11 -3.64
N PHE A 89 -6.58 -1.32 -2.63
CA PHE A 89 -6.87 0.10 -2.77
C PHE A 89 -5.84 0.90 -1.98
N VAL A 90 -5.38 2.01 -2.56
CA VAL A 90 -4.47 2.94 -1.89
C VAL A 90 -5.06 4.33 -1.95
N PHE A 91 -5.12 4.99 -0.81
CA PHE A 91 -5.64 6.35 -0.68
C PHE A 91 -4.58 7.28 -0.11
N ARG A 92 -4.60 8.52 -0.53
CA ARG A 92 -3.82 9.62 0.04
C ARG A 92 -4.75 10.61 0.73
N ASN A 93 -4.36 11.11 1.89
CA ASN A 93 -5.06 12.23 2.50
C ASN A 93 -4.61 13.54 1.86
N VAL A 94 -5.54 14.27 1.28
CA VAL A 94 -5.34 15.59 0.68
C VAL A 94 -6.27 16.57 1.39
N HIS A 95 -5.71 17.39 2.29
CA HIS A 95 -6.48 18.37 3.06
C HIS A 95 -7.71 17.77 3.77
N GLY A 96 -7.55 16.62 4.40
CA GLY A 96 -8.63 15.91 5.11
C GLY A 96 -9.55 15.05 4.24
N LYS A 97 -9.33 15.01 2.94
CA LYS A 97 -10.07 14.14 2.02
C LYS A 97 -9.23 12.94 1.62
N TRP A 98 -9.83 11.76 1.64
CA TRP A 98 -9.21 10.54 1.14
C TRP A 98 -9.45 10.41 -0.37
N VAL A 99 -8.38 10.46 -1.14
CA VAL A 99 -8.39 10.38 -2.60
C VAL A 99 -7.72 9.08 -3.01
N SER A 100 -8.37 8.29 -3.84
CA SER A 100 -7.78 7.08 -4.40
C SER A 100 -6.56 7.39 -5.26
N LEU A 101 -5.52 6.56 -5.14
CA LEU A 101 -4.34 6.59 -6.00
C LEU A 101 -4.47 5.64 -7.20
N PHE A 102 -5.57 4.90 -7.32
CA PHE A 102 -5.96 4.22 -8.55
C PHE A 102 -7.20 4.92 -9.12
N ASP A 103 -7.16 5.26 -10.41
CA ASP A 103 -8.24 5.98 -11.11
C ASP A 103 -9.18 5.04 -11.88
N ARG A 104 -8.85 3.78 -11.95
CA ARG A 104 -9.61 2.67 -12.54
C ARG A 104 -9.33 1.42 -11.73
N ASP A 105 -9.80 0.33 -12.19
CA ASP A 105 -9.74 -1.00 -11.60
C ASP A 105 -8.62 -1.18 -10.57
N ALA A 106 -9.00 -1.36 -9.31
CA ALA A 106 -8.05 -1.62 -8.25
C ALA A 106 -7.30 -2.94 -8.56
N PRO A 107 -5.96 -2.96 -8.48
CA PRO A 107 -5.22 -4.18 -8.80
C PRO A 107 -5.56 -5.29 -7.81
N LEU A 108 -5.51 -6.52 -8.30
CA LEU A 108 -5.48 -7.70 -7.45
C LEU A 108 -4.05 -7.90 -6.94
N ALA A 109 -3.89 -8.28 -5.69
CA ALA A 109 -2.60 -8.57 -5.09
C ALA A 109 -2.72 -9.64 -3.99
N ASP A 110 -1.78 -10.58 -3.97
CA ASP A 110 -1.54 -11.46 -2.83
C ASP A 110 -0.80 -10.68 -1.73
N SER A 111 0.21 -9.93 -2.15
CA SER A 111 1.00 -9.09 -1.24
C SER A 111 1.43 -7.79 -1.91
N TYR A 112 1.83 -6.83 -1.08
CA TYR A 112 2.30 -5.53 -1.54
C TYR A 112 3.41 -4.97 -0.64
N VAL A 113 4.28 -4.14 -1.23
CA VAL A 113 5.38 -3.47 -0.53
C VAL A 113 5.52 -2.04 -1.08
N PHE A 114 5.63 -1.07 -0.18
CA PHE A 114 6.08 0.28 -0.54
C PHE A 114 7.60 0.32 -0.46
N GLY A 115 8.24 0.61 -1.60
CA GLY A 115 9.69 0.71 -1.70
C GLY A 115 10.26 1.95 -1.00
N PRO A 116 11.61 2.04 -0.93
CA PRO A 116 12.28 3.25 -0.46
C PRO A 116 12.19 4.39 -1.48
N ASP A 117 12.04 4.05 -2.76
CA ASP A 117 11.95 5.02 -3.85
C ASP A 117 10.59 5.71 -3.88
N SER A 118 10.59 6.93 -4.41
CA SER A 118 9.39 7.74 -4.56
C SER A 118 9.38 8.40 -5.93
N THR A 119 8.23 8.38 -6.58
CA THR A 119 7.98 9.07 -7.84
C THR A 119 6.97 10.18 -7.60
N ASN A 120 7.28 11.41 -8.01
CA ASN A 120 6.45 12.61 -7.74
C ASN A 120 6.03 12.76 -6.26
N GLY A 121 6.94 12.44 -5.33
CA GLY A 121 6.74 12.59 -3.89
C GLY A 121 5.85 11.51 -3.24
N ILE A 122 5.47 10.47 -3.97
CA ILE A 122 4.72 9.32 -3.47
C ILE A 122 5.58 8.06 -3.62
N LYS A 123 5.66 7.25 -2.56
CA LYS A 123 6.43 5.99 -2.57
C LYS A 123 5.95 5.04 -3.66
N ASP A 124 6.90 4.43 -4.35
CA ASP A 124 6.60 3.41 -5.35
C ASP A 124 6.01 2.18 -4.68
N LEU A 125 5.03 1.56 -5.32
CA LEU A 125 4.30 0.41 -4.83
C LEU A 125 4.64 -0.81 -5.69
N THR A 126 5.06 -1.90 -5.07
CA THR A 126 5.19 -3.19 -5.74
C THR A 126 4.09 -4.12 -5.26
N THR A 127 3.34 -4.70 -6.18
CA THR A 127 2.39 -5.77 -5.90
C THR A 127 2.92 -7.10 -6.39
N THR A 128 2.51 -8.17 -5.71
CA THR A 128 2.77 -9.55 -6.11
C THR A 128 1.43 -10.25 -6.32
N VAL A 129 1.28 -10.93 -7.43
CA VAL A 129 0.06 -11.64 -7.83
C VAL A 129 0.40 -13.11 -8.07
N ASN A 130 -0.35 -14.00 -7.47
CA ASN A 130 -0.28 -15.43 -7.77
C ASN A 130 -1.02 -15.69 -9.10
N THR A 131 -0.29 -16.04 -10.13
CA THR A 131 -0.86 -16.39 -11.45
C THR A 131 -1.19 -17.89 -11.55
N SER A 132 -0.48 -18.71 -10.78
CA SER A 132 -0.77 -20.13 -10.55
C SER A 132 -0.20 -20.56 -9.19
N ALA A 133 -0.32 -21.84 -8.85
CA ALA A 133 0.24 -22.39 -7.61
C ALA A 133 1.77 -22.22 -7.48
N GLU A 134 2.48 -22.11 -8.61
CA GLU A 134 3.95 -22.07 -8.66
C GLU A 134 4.49 -20.77 -9.29
N GLN A 135 3.61 -19.89 -9.78
CA GLN A 135 4.02 -18.69 -10.50
C GLN A 135 3.47 -17.43 -9.86
N VAL A 136 4.36 -16.47 -9.72
CA VAL A 136 4.02 -15.13 -9.22
C VAL A 136 4.45 -14.06 -10.23
N THR A 137 3.65 -13.05 -10.38
CA THR A 137 3.98 -11.85 -11.16
C THR A 137 4.12 -10.66 -10.23
N ARG A 138 5.15 -9.85 -10.46
CA ARG A 138 5.37 -8.61 -9.73
C ARG A 138 5.15 -7.42 -10.66
N THR A 139 4.43 -6.43 -10.17
CA THR A 139 4.21 -5.17 -10.88
C THR A 139 4.63 -4.02 -9.99
N VAL A 140 5.47 -3.15 -10.53
CA VAL A 140 5.83 -1.88 -9.87
C VAL A 140 4.87 -0.81 -10.34
N TYR A 141 4.30 -0.05 -9.42
CA TYR A 141 3.47 1.10 -9.72
C TYR A 141 4.21 2.37 -9.31
N LYS A 142 4.23 3.33 -10.21
CA LYS A 142 4.78 4.66 -9.97
C LYS A 142 3.68 5.71 -10.06
N PHE A 143 3.77 6.74 -9.21
CA PHE A 143 2.79 7.82 -9.19
C PHE A 143 3.08 8.83 -10.30
N ASP A 144 2.15 9.00 -11.26
CA ASP A 144 2.31 9.90 -12.40
C ASP A 144 2.00 11.39 -12.08
N GLY A 145 1.68 11.70 -10.82
CA GLY A 145 1.20 13.01 -10.35
C GLY A 145 -0.30 13.02 -10.06
N ARG A 146 -1.05 12.04 -10.57
CA ARG A 146 -2.49 11.87 -10.38
C ARG A 146 -2.85 10.50 -9.79
N SER A 147 -2.28 9.43 -10.33
CA SER A 147 -2.58 8.05 -9.94
C SER A 147 -1.37 7.14 -10.11
N TYR A 148 -1.44 5.94 -9.56
CA TYR A 148 -0.46 4.89 -9.80
C TYR A 148 -0.62 4.30 -11.19
N ARG A 149 0.53 4.13 -11.89
CA ARG A 149 0.63 3.47 -13.19
C ARG A 149 1.60 2.31 -13.13
N PRO A 150 1.30 1.19 -13.77
CA PRO A 150 2.26 0.10 -13.90
C PRO A 150 3.46 0.57 -14.73
N HIS A 151 4.65 0.10 -14.30
CA HIS A 151 5.93 0.51 -14.88
C HIS A 151 6.76 -0.72 -15.27
#